data_7fa8647b91e6767e9e3a77a53e2bbab3
#
_entry.id   7fa8647b91e6767e9e3a77a53e2bbab3
#
_cell.length_a   1.000
_cell.length_b   1.000
_cell.length_c   1.000
_cell.angle_alpha   90.00
_cell.angle_beta   90.00
_cell.angle_gamma   90.00
#
_symmetry.space_group_name_H-M   'P 1'
#
loop_
_entity.id
_entity.type
_entity.pdbx_description
1 polymer ?
#
loop_
_entity_poly.entity_id
_entity_poly.type
_entity_poly.pdbx_seq_one_letter_code
_entity_poly.pdbx_strand_id
1 'polypeptide(L)'
;MPVFDFSGSDNKNKNIVTYETLMEKFFEEETLTEDEMREGIRKGLVTRSIFPVFCVCAGKDMGVRRLMEFLGNVVPFVSEMPKLHNTRGEEITPDSNGPESVYFFKTGLEPHIGEVSYFKVMSGSVKPGDDLTNADRGSKERIGTMV
;
A
#
# COMPACT_ATOMS: atom_id res chain seq x y z
N MET A 1 16.17 10.33 -4.09
CA MET A 1 15.40 9.14 -3.68
C MET A 1 14.51 9.61 -2.53
N PRO A 2 13.19 9.72 -2.68
CA PRO A 2 12.36 10.20 -1.59
C PRO A 2 12.41 9.18 -0.44
N VAL A 3 12.90 9.63 0.70
CA VAL A 3 12.85 8.86 1.95
C VAL A 3 11.43 9.00 2.47
N PHE A 4 10.63 7.94 2.33
CA PHE A 4 9.34 7.89 2.98
C PHE A 4 9.55 7.67 4.48
N ASP A 5 9.25 8.68 5.29
CA ASP A 5 9.19 8.53 6.74
C ASP A 5 7.86 7.86 7.11
N PHE A 6 7.95 6.67 7.67
CA PHE A 6 6.81 5.87 8.09
C PHE A 6 6.57 5.90 9.60
N SER A 7 7.21 6.81 10.31
CA SER A 7 7.00 7.01 11.74
C SER A 7 5.72 7.83 12.00
N GLY A 8 4.56 7.27 11.69
CA GLY A 8 3.27 7.84 12.05
C GLY A 8 2.98 7.66 13.53
N SER A 9 3.44 8.57 14.36
CA SER A 9 2.91 8.76 15.69
C SER A 9 1.76 9.75 15.61
N ASP A 10 0.56 9.29 15.86
CA ASP A 10 -0.53 9.90 16.61
C ASP A 10 -1.90 9.46 16.10
N ASN A 11 -2.39 8.36 16.64
CA ASN A 11 -3.83 8.12 16.76
C ASN A 11 -4.17 7.73 18.19
N LYS A 12 -4.12 8.71 19.08
CA LYS A 12 -4.76 8.60 20.40
C LYS A 12 -6.26 8.82 20.21
N ASN A 13 -7.05 7.78 20.48
CA ASN A 13 -8.51 7.71 20.62
C ASN A 13 -9.29 7.13 19.44
N LYS A 14 -9.19 5.83 19.30
CA LYS A 14 -10.31 4.91 19.02
C LYS A 14 -9.97 3.63 19.78
N ASN A 15 -11.00 2.88 20.21
CA ASN A 15 -10.84 1.55 20.83
C ASN A 15 -10.07 0.64 19.90
N ILE A 16 -8.76 0.86 19.83
CA ILE A 16 -7.84 0.13 18.98
C ILE A 16 -7.59 -1.15 19.77
N VAL A 17 -8.17 -2.23 19.30
CA VAL A 17 -7.70 -3.57 19.65
C VAL A 17 -6.24 -3.58 19.24
N THR A 18 -5.33 -3.35 20.16
CA THR A 18 -3.90 -3.36 19.89
C THR A 18 -3.42 -4.81 19.82
N TYR A 19 -2.24 -5.03 19.25
CA TYR A 19 -1.61 -6.35 19.31
C TYR A 19 -1.49 -6.84 20.76
N GLU A 20 -1.23 -5.95 21.70
CA GLU A 20 -1.15 -6.21 23.13
C GLU A 20 -2.49 -6.71 23.70
N THR A 21 -3.61 -6.07 23.36
CA THR A 21 -4.94 -6.52 23.82
C THR A 21 -5.35 -7.88 23.24
N LEU A 22 -4.95 -8.19 22.01
CA LEU A 22 -5.16 -9.52 21.44
C LEU A 22 -4.28 -10.59 22.10
N MET A 23 -3.05 -10.23 22.44
CA MET A 23 -2.14 -11.10 23.20
C MET A 23 -2.68 -11.37 24.61
N GLU A 24 -3.10 -10.33 25.34
CA GLU A 24 -3.70 -10.47 26.66
C GLU A 24 -4.91 -11.39 26.61
N LYS A 25 -5.83 -11.16 25.67
CA LYS A 25 -6.99 -12.02 25.48
C LYS A 25 -6.60 -13.47 25.17
N PHE A 26 -5.61 -13.67 24.30
CA PHE A 26 -5.15 -15.02 23.98
C PHE A 26 -4.54 -15.74 25.19
N PHE A 27 -3.83 -14.99 26.07
CA PHE A 27 -3.30 -15.58 27.29
C PHE A 27 -4.39 -15.91 28.33
N GLU A 28 -5.48 -15.13 28.36
CA GLU A 28 -6.59 -15.37 29.28
C GLU A 28 -7.55 -16.47 28.79
N GLU A 29 -7.89 -16.47 27.51
CA GLU A 29 -8.92 -17.33 26.93
C GLU A 29 -8.35 -18.51 26.12
N GLU A 30 -7.02 -18.53 25.89
CA GLU A 30 -6.29 -19.52 25.05
C GLU A 30 -6.81 -19.60 23.61
N THR A 31 -7.67 -18.67 23.18
CA THR A 31 -8.27 -18.65 21.86
C THR A 31 -8.59 -17.25 21.40
N LEU A 32 -8.64 -17.07 20.07
CA LEU A 32 -9.12 -15.86 19.40
C LEU A 32 -10.20 -16.26 18.39
N THR A 33 -11.18 -15.41 18.21
CA THR A 33 -12.15 -15.57 17.13
C THR A 33 -11.49 -15.34 15.78
N GLU A 34 -12.10 -15.82 14.69
CA GLU A 34 -11.59 -15.64 13.34
C GLU A 34 -11.47 -14.16 12.96
N ASP A 35 -12.44 -13.34 13.37
CA ASP A 35 -12.44 -11.91 13.10
C ASP A 35 -11.32 -11.17 13.87
N GLU A 36 -11.08 -11.54 15.11
CA GLU A 36 -9.96 -11.00 15.91
C GLU A 36 -8.60 -11.37 15.31
N MET A 37 -8.45 -12.61 14.84
CA MET A 37 -7.24 -13.02 14.14
C MET A 37 -7.03 -12.24 12.85
N ARG A 38 -8.08 -12.04 12.05
CA ARG A 38 -8.01 -11.23 10.81
C ARG A 38 -7.61 -9.80 11.11
N GLU A 39 -8.23 -9.19 12.12
CA GLU A 39 -7.91 -7.82 12.53
C GLU A 39 -6.48 -7.69 13.05
N GLY A 40 -6.01 -8.64 13.86
CA GLY A 40 -4.63 -8.69 14.34
C GLY A 40 -3.62 -8.80 13.20
N ILE A 41 -3.86 -9.69 12.23
CA ILE A 41 -3.00 -9.84 11.05
C ILE A 41 -3.02 -8.56 10.22
N ARG A 42 -4.21 -7.95 9.99
CA ARG A 42 -4.34 -6.69 9.24
C ARG A 42 -3.52 -5.58 9.86
N LYS A 43 -3.60 -5.41 11.17
CA LYS A 43 -2.78 -4.43 11.92
C LYS A 43 -1.28 -4.74 11.82
N GLY A 44 -0.93 -6.01 11.96
CA GLY A 44 0.45 -6.45 11.78
C GLY A 44 1.02 -6.16 10.38
N LEU A 45 0.18 -6.23 9.34
CA LEU A 45 0.54 -5.85 7.98
C LEU A 45 0.75 -4.33 7.85
N VAL A 46 -0.16 -3.53 8.42
CA VAL A 46 -0.06 -2.05 8.41
C VAL A 46 1.20 -1.58 9.11
N THR A 47 1.50 -2.15 10.28
CA THR A 47 2.69 -1.82 11.08
C THR A 47 3.97 -2.50 10.60
N ARG A 48 3.86 -3.41 9.60
CA ARG A 48 4.97 -4.21 9.08
C ARG A 48 5.65 -5.11 10.11
N SER A 49 4.91 -5.53 11.12
CA SER A 49 5.34 -6.52 12.10
C SER A 49 5.08 -7.96 11.66
N ILE A 50 4.23 -8.15 10.64
CA ILE A 50 3.90 -9.45 10.05
C ILE A 50 4.19 -9.43 8.54
N PHE A 51 4.88 -10.46 8.06
CA PHE A 51 5.16 -10.70 6.64
C PHE A 51 4.61 -12.08 6.25
N PRO A 52 3.42 -12.15 5.63
CA PRO A 52 2.81 -13.42 5.26
C PRO A 52 3.56 -14.08 4.10
N VAL A 53 3.76 -15.39 4.19
CA VAL A 53 4.39 -16.20 3.15
C VAL A 53 3.41 -17.26 2.66
N PHE A 54 3.20 -17.34 1.35
CA PHE A 54 2.30 -18.29 0.72
C PHE A 54 3.06 -19.20 -0.25
N CYS A 55 2.88 -20.51 -0.10
CA CYS A 55 3.34 -21.47 -1.08
C CYS A 55 2.24 -21.68 -2.11
N VAL A 56 2.47 -21.22 -3.34
CA VAL A 56 1.50 -21.32 -4.44
C VAL A 56 2.14 -21.85 -5.72
N CYS A 57 1.35 -22.55 -6.51
CA CYS A 57 1.73 -22.98 -7.85
C CYS A 57 0.57 -22.67 -8.82
N ALA A 58 0.63 -21.51 -9.45
CA ALA A 58 -0.44 -21.04 -10.34
C ALA A 58 -0.72 -22.00 -11.52
N GLY A 59 0.33 -22.57 -12.12
CA GLY A 59 0.18 -23.52 -13.23
C GLY A 59 -0.53 -24.85 -12.86
N LYS A 60 -0.65 -25.14 -11.55
CA LYS A 60 -1.37 -26.32 -11.03
C LYS A 60 -2.59 -25.93 -10.18
N ASP A 61 -2.94 -24.65 -10.14
CA ASP A 61 -4.02 -24.09 -9.31
C ASP A 61 -3.91 -24.47 -7.81
N MET A 62 -2.68 -24.69 -7.34
CA MET A 62 -2.43 -25.02 -5.94
C MET A 62 -2.21 -23.77 -5.10
N GLY A 63 -3.00 -23.58 -4.04
CA GLY A 63 -2.88 -22.46 -3.10
C GLY A 63 -3.36 -21.10 -3.61
N VAL A 64 -3.69 -20.95 -4.88
CA VAL A 64 -4.10 -19.67 -5.50
C VAL A 64 -5.36 -19.13 -4.83
N ARG A 65 -6.38 -19.98 -4.64
CA ARG A 65 -7.63 -19.59 -3.98
C ARG A 65 -7.37 -19.04 -2.57
N ARG A 66 -6.52 -19.68 -1.78
CA ARG A 66 -6.17 -19.24 -0.42
C ARG A 66 -5.49 -17.87 -0.42
N LEU A 67 -4.57 -17.66 -1.37
CA LEU A 67 -3.94 -16.36 -1.55
C LEU A 67 -4.97 -15.27 -1.90
N MET A 68 -5.89 -15.55 -2.84
CA MET A 68 -6.92 -14.59 -3.22
C MET A 68 -7.89 -14.28 -2.09
N GLU A 69 -8.30 -15.29 -1.31
CA GLU A 69 -9.13 -15.11 -0.10
C GLU A 69 -8.41 -14.23 0.93
N PHE A 70 -7.12 -14.43 1.14
CA PHE A 70 -6.32 -13.61 2.04
C PHE A 70 -6.23 -12.16 1.56
N LEU A 71 -5.94 -11.95 0.28
CA LEU A 71 -5.88 -10.61 -0.31
C LEU A 71 -7.22 -9.86 -0.19
N GLY A 72 -8.34 -10.55 -0.41
CA GLY A 72 -9.67 -9.94 -0.33
C GLY A 72 -10.17 -9.67 1.08
N ASN A 73 -9.79 -10.50 2.06
CA ASN A 73 -10.40 -10.48 3.39
C ASN A 73 -9.48 -9.91 4.49
N VAL A 74 -8.17 -9.94 4.29
CA VAL A 74 -7.21 -9.63 5.35
C VAL A 74 -6.32 -8.43 5.02
N VAL A 75 -5.92 -8.26 3.75
CA VAL A 75 -5.03 -7.15 3.38
C VAL A 75 -5.73 -5.80 3.60
N PRO A 76 -5.05 -4.82 4.23
CA PRO A 76 -5.63 -3.51 4.49
C PRO A 76 -5.92 -2.74 3.19
N PHE A 77 -6.98 -1.94 3.21
CA PHE A 77 -7.26 -1.00 2.14
C PHE A 77 -6.27 0.18 2.17
N VAL A 78 -6.17 0.88 1.04
CA VAL A 78 -5.29 2.07 0.93
C VAL A 78 -5.64 3.13 1.97
N SER A 79 -6.94 3.27 2.32
CA SER A 79 -7.41 4.20 3.35
C SER A 79 -7.00 3.85 4.78
N GLU A 80 -6.62 2.60 5.02
CA GLU A 80 -6.16 2.09 6.32
C GLU A 80 -4.63 2.17 6.48
N MET A 81 -3.93 2.44 5.37
CA MET A 81 -2.48 2.57 5.38
C MET A 81 -2.04 3.91 5.99
N PRO A 82 -0.84 3.97 6.58
CA PRO A 82 -0.27 5.23 7.05
C PRO A 82 -0.27 6.28 5.94
N LYS A 83 -0.58 7.50 6.30
CA LYS A 83 -0.60 8.61 5.37
C LYS A 83 0.78 8.87 4.81
N LEU A 84 0.84 9.13 3.53
CA LEU A 84 2.07 9.44 2.83
C LEU A 84 2.32 10.95 2.90
N HIS A 85 3.57 11.34 2.95
CA HIS A 85 3.97 12.74 2.90
C HIS A 85 4.85 12.95 1.67
N ASN A 86 4.71 14.09 1.04
CA ASN A 86 5.62 14.51 -0.04
C ASN A 86 6.95 15.00 0.55
N THR A 87 7.90 15.36 -0.31
CA THR A 87 9.22 15.88 0.09
C THR A 87 9.16 17.20 0.86
N ARG A 88 8.01 17.87 0.88
CA ARG A 88 7.76 19.11 1.64
C ARG A 88 7.10 18.85 2.98
N GLY A 89 6.82 17.58 3.33
CA GLY A 89 6.11 17.19 4.55
C GLY A 89 4.58 17.35 4.46
N GLU A 90 4.03 17.66 3.28
CA GLU A 90 2.59 17.78 3.08
C GLU A 90 1.98 16.38 2.93
N GLU A 91 0.84 16.16 3.58
CA GLU A 91 0.13 14.89 3.53
C GLU A 91 -0.50 14.65 2.15
N ILE A 92 -0.27 13.47 1.59
CA ILE A 92 -0.93 13.00 0.37
C ILE A 92 -2.10 12.11 0.77
N THR A 93 -3.32 12.63 0.62
CA THR A 93 -4.53 11.85 0.81
C THR A 93 -4.90 11.16 -0.51
N PRO A 94 -5.09 9.83 -0.54
CA PRO A 94 -5.56 9.13 -1.72
C PRO A 94 -6.99 9.55 -2.05
N ASP A 95 -7.16 10.40 -3.07
CA ASP A 95 -8.44 10.89 -3.55
C ASP A 95 -8.39 10.96 -5.07
N SER A 96 -9.32 10.31 -5.75
CA SER A 96 -9.40 10.29 -7.22
C SER A 96 -9.69 11.66 -7.83
N ASN A 97 -10.26 12.59 -7.06
CA ASN A 97 -10.55 13.95 -7.46
C ASN A 97 -9.55 14.99 -6.88
N GLY A 98 -8.56 14.49 -6.14
CA GLY A 98 -7.52 15.30 -5.53
C GLY A 98 -6.46 15.77 -6.52
N PRO A 99 -5.44 16.49 -6.04
CA PRO A 99 -4.33 16.91 -6.87
C PRO A 99 -3.56 15.69 -7.38
N GLU A 100 -3.08 15.76 -8.61
CA GLU A 100 -2.34 14.68 -9.25
C GLU A 100 -1.01 14.45 -8.54
N SER A 101 -0.80 13.20 -8.09
CA SER A 101 0.43 12.78 -7.46
C SER A 101 0.78 11.37 -7.94
N VAL A 102 2.00 11.20 -8.45
CA VAL A 102 2.48 9.95 -9.07
C VAL A 102 3.82 9.57 -8.48
N TYR A 103 3.99 8.30 -8.20
CA TYR A 103 5.27 7.75 -7.77
C TYR A 103 5.81 6.76 -8.78
N PHE A 104 6.91 7.11 -9.44
CA PHE A 104 7.64 6.23 -10.33
C PHE A 104 8.57 5.32 -9.50
N PHE A 105 8.39 4.02 -9.60
CA PHE A 105 9.12 3.06 -8.76
C PHE A 105 10.03 2.12 -9.53
N LYS A 106 9.88 2.03 -10.85
CA LYS A 106 10.69 1.15 -11.69
C LYS A 106 10.78 1.68 -13.11
N THR A 107 11.92 1.52 -13.74
CA THR A 107 12.12 1.64 -15.19
C THR A 107 12.61 0.31 -15.71
N GLY A 108 12.11 -0.14 -16.85
CA GLY A 108 12.49 -1.38 -17.50
C GLY A 108 12.51 -1.25 -19.00
N LEU A 109 13.15 -2.21 -19.68
CA LEU A 109 13.12 -2.34 -21.12
C LEU A 109 12.18 -3.49 -21.51
N GLU A 110 11.08 -3.15 -22.16
CA GLU A 110 10.11 -4.14 -22.61
C GLU A 110 10.32 -4.46 -24.09
N PRO A 111 10.28 -5.76 -24.47
CA PRO A 111 10.36 -6.15 -25.88
C PRO A 111 9.26 -5.47 -26.70
N HIS A 112 9.62 -4.91 -27.87
CA HIS A 112 8.72 -4.25 -28.83
C HIS A 112 8.13 -2.90 -28.40
N ILE A 113 8.28 -2.49 -27.13
CA ILE A 113 7.78 -1.21 -26.60
C ILE A 113 8.93 -0.24 -26.38
N GLY A 114 10.08 -0.77 -25.94
CA GLY A 114 11.25 0.03 -25.56
C GLY A 114 11.31 0.31 -24.05
N GLU A 115 11.81 1.46 -23.69
CA GLU A 115 11.92 1.87 -22.29
C GLU A 115 10.55 2.24 -21.72
N VAL A 116 10.19 1.60 -20.61
CA VAL A 116 8.91 1.77 -19.91
C VAL A 116 9.16 2.16 -18.46
N SER A 117 8.49 3.20 -18.01
CA SER A 117 8.51 3.64 -16.61
C SER A 117 7.21 3.21 -15.91
N TYR A 118 7.36 2.43 -14.84
CA TYR A 118 6.25 1.95 -14.02
C TYR A 118 5.96 2.94 -12.91
N PHE A 119 4.71 3.31 -12.76
CA PHE A 119 4.30 4.26 -11.75
C PHE A 119 3.02 3.83 -11.02
N LYS A 120 2.81 4.45 -9.87
CA LYS A 120 1.59 4.31 -9.07
C LYS A 120 0.98 5.70 -8.88
N VAL A 121 -0.31 5.82 -9.16
CA VAL A 121 -1.06 7.04 -8.85
C VAL A 121 -1.37 7.04 -7.36
N MET A 122 -0.90 8.06 -6.66
CA MET A 122 -1.07 8.23 -5.21
C MET A 122 -2.29 9.08 -4.89
N SER A 123 -2.62 10.05 -5.74
CA SER A 123 -3.81 10.91 -5.67
C SER A 123 -4.12 11.47 -7.05
N GLY A 124 -5.35 11.88 -7.27
CA GLY A 124 -5.82 12.38 -8.56
C GLY A 124 -6.00 11.29 -9.60
N SER A 125 -6.03 11.71 -10.85
CA SER A 125 -6.10 10.82 -12.02
C SER A 125 -5.14 11.30 -13.10
N VAL A 126 -4.48 10.39 -13.80
CA VAL A 126 -3.45 10.70 -14.82
C VAL A 126 -3.85 10.11 -16.16
N LYS A 127 -3.65 10.87 -17.21
CA LYS A 127 -3.97 10.50 -18.60
C LYS A 127 -2.74 10.70 -19.51
N PRO A 128 -2.67 10.00 -20.63
CA PRO A 128 -1.69 10.32 -21.66
C PRO A 128 -1.80 11.78 -22.09
N GLY A 129 -0.66 12.46 -22.11
CA GLY A 129 -0.59 13.89 -22.49
C GLY A 129 -0.62 14.88 -21.32
N ASP A 130 -0.89 14.44 -20.10
CA ASP A 130 -0.83 15.28 -18.91
C ASP A 130 0.61 15.75 -18.64
N ASP A 131 0.74 16.99 -18.17
CA ASP A 131 2.01 17.58 -17.77
C ASP A 131 2.15 17.53 -16.25
N LEU A 132 3.06 16.72 -15.74
CA LEU A 132 3.37 16.62 -14.32
C LEU A 132 4.64 17.38 -13.98
N THR A 133 4.74 17.86 -12.76
CA THR A 133 5.96 18.50 -12.25
C THR A 133 6.82 17.50 -11.52
N ASN A 134 8.06 17.30 -11.99
CA ASN A 134 9.05 16.49 -11.29
C ASN A 134 9.42 17.18 -9.97
N ALA A 135 9.13 16.53 -8.84
CA ALA A 135 9.31 17.13 -7.51
C ALA A 135 10.79 17.41 -7.18
N ASP A 136 11.72 16.60 -7.71
CA ASP A 136 13.14 16.73 -7.42
C ASP A 136 13.81 17.81 -8.28
N ARG A 137 13.36 17.94 -9.54
CA ARG A 137 13.99 18.83 -10.53
C ARG A 137 13.22 20.11 -10.76
N GLY A 138 11.94 20.17 -10.39
CA GLY A 138 11.05 21.29 -10.68
C GLY A 138 10.71 21.43 -12.17
N SER A 139 11.11 20.48 -13.01
CA SER A 139 10.82 20.48 -14.44
C SER A 139 9.43 19.92 -14.73
N LYS A 140 8.80 20.39 -15.79
CA LYS A 140 7.58 19.77 -16.33
C LYS A 140 7.97 18.58 -17.19
N GLU A 141 7.30 17.48 -16.96
CA GLU A 141 7.47 16.23 -17.71
C GLU A 141 6.11 15.75 -18.20
N ARG A 142 6.04 15.42 -19.48
CA ARG A 142 4.79 15.01 -20.11
C ARG A 142 4.64 13.51 -20.06
N ILE A 143 3.46 13.05 -19.63
CA ILE A 143 3.09 11.63 -19.69
C ILE A 143 2.88 11.21 -21.13
N GLY A 144 3.67 10.27 -21.59
CA GLY A 144 3.58 9.69 -22.92
C GLY A 144 2.43 8.69 -23.07
N THR A 145 2.65 7.71 -23.93
CA THR A 145 1.71 6.59 -24.10
C THR A 145 1.68 5.73 -22.83
N MET A 146 0.48 5.38 -22.39
CA MET A 146 0.27 4.43 -21.29
C MET A 146 -0.12 3.07 -21.87
N VAL A 147 0.45 2.00 -21.35
CA VAL A 147 0.23 0.60 -21.77
C VAL A 147 -0.20 -0.26 -20.58
#